data_b31f9d57d4dde2fe4abe04d00a45d0b1
#
_entry.id   b31f9d57d4dde2fe4abe04d00a45d0b1
#
_cell.length_a   1.000
_cell.length_b   1.000
_cell.length_c   1.000
_cell.angle_alpha   90.00
_cell.angle_beta   90.00
_cell.angle_gamma   90.00
#
_symmetry.space_group_name_H-M   'P 1'
#
loop_
_entity.id
_entity.type
_entity.pdbx_description
1 polymer ?
#
loop_
_entity_poly.entity_id
_entity_poly.type
_entity_poly.pdbx_seq_one_letter_code
_entity_poly.pdbx_strand_id
1 'polypeptide(L)'
;MSKLPDVRGRITYISSHAKQENLYAVYETADRHYWTELAKCNQQEFQKSGTEGKCIEAREFIIALPESFFVLYEPDKLLQLFTDRFKEKYGVECVSALHHNKRKTNYHIHLIFSERELSAKFFEKEVVQTVTEPSEERTLEKIPQTDKKPKQEHNLLKKLIANPSAQKQE
;
A
#
# COMPACT_ATOMS: atom_id res chain seq x y z
N MET A 1 -11.63 12.69 -0.39
CA MET A 1 -11.39 11.48 0.42
C MET A 1 -12.68 10.70 0.57
N SER A 2 -12.69 9.44 0.14
CA SER A 2 -13.86 8.55 0.20
C SER A 2 -13.80 7.65 1.43
N LYS A 3 -14.97 7.34 2.00
CA LYS A 3 -15.13 6.38 3.09
C LYS A 3 -15.45 5.01 2.51
N LEU A 4 -14.72 3.97 2.90
CA LEU A 4 -14.89 2.62 2.40
C LEU A 4 -15.53 1.71 3.44
N PRO A 5 -16.78 1.27 3.24
CA PRO A 5 -17.44 0.29 4.10
C PRO A 5 -17.09 -1.16 3.76
N ASP A 6 -16.41 -1.40 2.62
CA ASP A 6 -15.89 -2.70 2.17
C ASP A 6 -14.50 -2.49 1.54
N VAL A 7 -13.47 -2.55 2.36
CA VAL A 7 -12.09 -2.35 1.91
C VAL A 7 -11.62 -3.49 1.00
N ARG A 8 -12.01 -4.74 1.27
CA ARG A 8 -11.55 -5.91 0.49
C ARG A 8 -12.14 -5.91 -0.92
N GLY A 9 -13.43 -5.61 -1.02
CA GLY A 9 -14.10 -5.46 -2.32
C GLY A 9 -13.51 -4.31 -3.12
N ARG A 10 -13.18 -3.20 -2.47
CA ARG A 10 -12.57 -2.04 -3.13
C ARG A 10 -11.14 -2.32 -3.61
N ILE A 11 -10.29 -2.95 -2.78
CA ILE A 11 -8.94 -3.36 -3.18
C ILE A 11 -9.02 -4.31 -4.39
N THR A 12 -9.89 -5.33 -4.33
CA THR A 12 -10.08 -6.26 -5.45
C THR A 12 -10.53 -5.53 -6.72
N TYR A 13 -11.37 -4.51 -6.60
CA TYR A 13 -11.83 -3.74 -7.75
C TYR A 13 -10.71 -2.93 -8.40
N ILE A 14 -9.94 -2.15 -7.62
CA ILE A 14 -8.90 -1.26 -8.17
C ILE A 14 -7.67 -2.01 -8.65
N SER A 15 -7.39 -3.23 -8.13
CA SER A 15 -6.20 -4.03 -8.46
C SER A 15 -6.45 -5.15 -9.49
N SER A 16 -7.65 -5.26 -10.06
CA SER A 16 -8.00 -6.33 -10.99
C SER A 16 -7.93 -5.87 -12.44
N HIS A 17 -7.01 -6.42 -13.23
CA HIS A 17 -6.96 -6.20 -14.68
C HIS A 17 -8.25 -6.66 -15.42
N ALA A 18 -8.92 -7.68 -14.89
CA ALA A 18 -10.19 -8.14 -15.48
C ALA A 18 -11.34 -7.13 -15.29
N LYS A 19 -11.27 -6.29 -14.27
CA LYS A 19 -12.29 -5.27 -13.97
C LYS A 19 -11.88 -3.87 -14.39
N GLN A 20 -10.58 -3.64 -14.58
CA GLN A 20 -9.98 -2.35 -14.89
C GLN A 20 -9.02 -2.47 -16.05
N GLU A 21 -9.52 -2.29 -17.28
CA GLU A 21 -8.70 -2.29 -18.51
C GLU A 21 -7.61 -1.20 -18.52
N ASN A 22 -7.80 -0.18 -17.69
CA ASN A 22 -6.94 0.98 -17.56
C ASN A 22 -6.00 0.91 -16.35
N LEU A 23 -5.86 -0.24 -15.71
CA LEU A 23 -4.89 -0.48 -14.64
C LEU A 23 -3.48 -0.55 -15.22
N TYR A 24 -2.59 0.25 -14.66
CA TYR A 24 -1.18 0.34 -15.06
C TYR A 24 -0.26 -0.42 -14.11
N ALA A 25 -0.39 -0.19 -12.82
CA ALA A 25 0.42 -0.78 -11.76
C ALA A 25 -0.35 -0.89 -10.44
N VAL A 26 0.07 -1.83 -9.59
CA VAL A 26 -0.45 -1.99 -8.21
C VAL A 26 0.73 -2.11 -7.28
N TYR A 27 0.66 -1.45 -6.10
CA TYR A 27 1.64 -1.58 -5.04
C TYR A 27 0.94 -1.67 -3.69
N GLU A 28 1.35 -2.65 -2.87
CA GLU A 28 0.77 -2.95 -1.57
C GLU A 28 1.88 -2.95 -0.50
N THR A 29 1.66 -2.28 0.62
CA THR A 29 2.61 -2.28 1.76
C THR A 29 2.28 -3.35 2.80
N ALA A 30 1.10 -3.94 2.72
CA ALA A 30 0.64 -5.06 3.51
C ALA A 30 -0.18 -6.02 2.63
N ASP A 31 -0.19 -7.29 3.00
CA ASP A 31 -0.86 -8.35 2.26
C ASP A 31 -2.39 -8.31 2.42
N ARG A 32 -3.06 -9.19 1.66
CA ARG A 32 -4.53 -9.29 1.71
C ARG A 32 -5.07 -9.82 3.04
N HIS A 33 -4.28 -10.56 3.78
CA HIS A 33 -4.66 -11.06 5.10
C HIS A 33 -4.78 -9.90 6.09
N TYR A 34 -3.81 -8.97 6.09
CA TYR A 34 -3.86 -7.75 6.89
C TYR A 34 -5.19 -7.00 6.71
N TRP A 35 -5.60 -6.76 5.47
CA TRP A 35 -6.84 -6.03 5.17
C TRP A 35 -8.10 -6.78 5.60
N THR A 36 -8.04 -8.11 5.57
CA THR A 36 -9.14 -8.96 6.06
C THR A 36 -9.30 -8.86 7.57
N GLU A 37 -8.19 -8.94 8.31
CA GLU A 37 -8.22 -8.83 9.76
C GLU A 37 -8.55 -7.40 10.22
N LEU A 38 -8.03 -6.38 9.54
CA LEU A 38 -8.41 -4.99 9.78
C LEU A 38 -9.93 -4.77 9.64
N ALA A 39 -10.52 -5.28 8.56
CA ALA A 39 -11.97 -5.17 8.34
C ALA A 39 -12.76 -5.86 9.46
N LYS A 40 -12.38 -7.09 9.86
CA LYS A 40 -13.03 -7.79 10.98
C LYS A 40 -12.94 -7.01 12.28
N CYS A 41 -11.77 -6.47 12.62
CA CYS A 41 -11.57 -5.67 13.83
C CYS A 41 -12.45 -4.42 13.83
N ASN A 42 -12.46 -3.68 12.73
CA ASN A 42 -13.27 -2.47 12.60
C ASN A 42 -14.75 -2.78 12.74
N GLN A 43 -15.24 -3.87 12.12
CA GLN A 43 -16.63 -4.32 12.24
C GLN A 43 -16.99 -4.71 13.67
N GLN A 44 -16.13 -5.44 14.37
CA GLN A 44 -16.36 -5.84 15.76
C GLN A 44 -16.41 -4.64 16.71
N GLU A 45 -15.49 -3.68 16.56
CA GLU A 45 -15.49 -2.47 17.37
C GLU A 45 -16.69 -1.59 17.07
N PHE A 46 -17.07 -1.48 15.80
CA PHE A 46 -18.25 -0.74 15.41
C PHE A 46 -19.53 -1.32 16.03
N GLN A 47 -19.69 -2.65 16.01
CA GLN A 47 -20.80 -3.35 16.67
C GLN A 47 -20.81 -3.10 18.19
N LYS A 48 -19.65 -3.17 18.86
CA LYS A 48 -19.52 -2.90 20.29
C LYS A 48 -19.84 -1.47 20.66
N SER A 49 -19.61 -0.51 19.76
CA SER A 49 -19.87 0.92 20.02
C SER A 49 -21.36 1.26 20.05
N GLY A 50 -22.22 0.38 19.52
CA GLY A 50 -23.66 0.68 19.39
C GLY A 50 -24.00 1.82 18.42
N THR A 51 -23.03 2.26 17.62
CA THR A 51 -23.21 3.36 16.66
C THR A 51 -24.07 2.88 15.49
N GLU A 52 -25.07 3.68 15.12
CA GLU A 52 -25.89 3.41 13.94
C GLU A 52 -25.15 3.74 12.64
N GLY A 53 -25.49 3.03 11.55
CA GLY A 53 -24.97 3.28 10.22
C GLY A 53 -24.05 2.18 9.70
N LYS A 54 -23.11 2.56 8.82
CA LYS A 54 -22.14 1.64 8.22
C LYS A 54 -20.77 1.82 8.84
N CYS A 55 -20.13 0.72 9.21
CA CYS A 55 -18.73 0.73 9.61
C CYS A 55 -17.86 1.25 8.45
N ILE A 56 -16.91 2.12 8.76
CA ILE A 56 -15.88 2.55 7.80
C ILE A 56 -14.62 1.74 8.08
N GLU A 57 -14.26 0.87 7.13
CA GLU A 57 -13.13 -0.05 7.28
C GLU A 57 -11.81 0.61 6.88
N ALA A 58 -11.85 1.51 5.88
CA ALA A 58 -10.67 2.22 5.38
C ALA A 58 -11.09 3.52 4.67
N ARG A 59 -10.09 4.26 4.20
CA ARG A 59 -10.26 5.47 3.40
C ARG A 59 -9.54 5.37 2.07
N GLU A 60 -9.98 6.18 1.10
CA GLU A 60 -9.37 6.26 -0.22
C GLU A 60 -9.14 7.72 -0.63
N PHE A 61 -7.94 7.99 -1.15
CA PHE A 61 -7.64 9.17 -1.93
C PHE A 61 -7.59 8.82 -3.42
N ILE A 62 -8.04 9.76 -4.26
CA ILE A 62 -7.75 9.74 -5.69
C ILE A 62 -6.83 10.93 -5.95
N ILE A 63 -5.61 10.64 -6.42
CA ILE A 63 -4.54 11.60 -6.63
C ILE A 63 -4.29 11.71 -8.13
N ALA A 64 -4.65 12.85 -8.74
CA ALA A 64 -4.36 13.12 -10.14
C ALA A 64 -2.86 13.39 -10.32
N LEU A 65 -2.27 12.81 -11.38
CA LEU A 65 -0.86 12.98 -11.72
C LEU A 65 -0.71 13.71 -13.06
N PRO A 66 0.20 14.68 -13.17
CA PRO A 66 0.58 15.27 -14.45
C PRO A 66 1.21 14.23 -15.39
N GLU A 67 0.93 14.31 -16.69
CA GLU A 67 1.53 13.43 -17.71
C GLU A 67 3.06 13.50 -17.71
N SER A 68 3.63 14.66 -17.39
CA SER A 68 5.08 14.87 -17.32
C SER A 68 5.79 13.90 -16.37
N PHE A 69 5.11 13.38 -15.33
CA PHE A 69 5.71 12.40 -14.44
C PHE A 69 6.01 11.06 -15.14
N PHE A 70 5.21 10.69 -16.14
CA PHE A 70 5.39 9.45 -16.89
C PHE A 70 6.45 9.54 -17.99
N VAL A 71 6.92 10.75 -18.31
CA VAL A 71 8.09 10.97 -19.16
C VAL A 71 9.39 10.79 -18.35
N LEU A 72 9.36 11.10 -17.06
CA LEU A 72 10.54 11.14 -16.20
C LEU A 72 10.70 9.87 -15.34
N TYR A 73 9.62 9.19 -15.02
CA TYR A 73 9.62 8.08 -14.07
C TYR A 73 8.85 6.87 -14.60
N GLU A 74 9.35 5.68 -14.31
CA GLU A 74 8.60 4.45 -14.55
C GLU A 74 7.38 4.39 -13.62
N PRO A 75 6.20 3.98 -14.13
CA PRO A 75 4.95 3.96 -13.38
C PRO A 75 5.01 3.19 -12.05
N ASP A 76 5.64 2.02 -12.05
CA ASP A 76 5.79 1.18 -10.85
C ASP A 76 6.62 1.88 -9.77
N LYS A 77 7.76 2.47 -10.15
CA LYS A 77 8.63 3.21 -9.23
C LYS A 77 7.95 4.46 -8.68
N LEU A 78 7.20 5.16 -9.54
CA LEU A 78 6.45 6.34 -9.13
C LEU A 78 5.37 5.96 -8.12
N LEU A 79 4.61 4.91 -8.39
CA LEU A 79 3.56 4.41 -7.51
C LEU A 79 4.12 3.98 -6.15
N GLN A 80 5.21 3.20 -6.16
CA GLN A 80 5.91 2.79 -4.95
C GLN A 80 6.37 3.99 -4.14
N LEU A 81 7.02 4.97 -4.78
CA LEU A 81 7.51 6.16 -4.10
C LEU A 81 6.39 6.94 -3.38
N PHE A 82 5.25 7.16 -4.05
CA PHE A 82 4.10 7.84 -3.45
C PHE A 82 3.54 7.06 -2.25
N THR A 83 3.42 5.76 -2.39
CA THR A 83 2.84 4.89 -1.37
C THR A 83 3.74 4.77 -0.15
N ASP A 84 5.04 4.52 -0.36
CA ASP A 84 6.02 4.42 0.73
C ASP A 84 6.14 5.75 1.48
N ARG A 85 6.12 6.87 0.75
CA ARG A 85 6.16 8.19 1.37
C ARG A 85 4.92 8.49 2.22
N PHE A 86 3.75 8.04 1.76
CA PHE A 86 2.52 8.18 2.53
C PHE A 86 2.58 7.32 3.80
N LYS A 87 3.00 6.05 3.68
CA LYS A 87 3.21 5.14 4.81
C LYS A 87 4.20 5.71 5.83
N GLU A 88 5.38 6.18 5.38
CA GLU A 88 6.39 6.79 6.26
C GLU A 88 5.85 7.99 7.03
N LYS A 89 5.04 8.82 6.36
CA LYS A 89 4.53 10.05 6.95
C LYS A 89 3.43 9.82 7.97
N TYR A 90 2.55 8.85 7.71
CA TYR A 90 1.33 8.66 8.51
C TYR A 90 1.34 7.37 9.34
N GLY A 91 2.33 6.50 9.20
CA GLY A 91 2.46 5.26 9.96
C GLY A 91 1.38 4.21 9.64
N VAL A 92 0.77 4.26 8.45
CA VAL A 92 -0.37 3.40 8.10
C VAL A 92 -0.07 2.51 6.90
N GLU A 93 -0.68 1.32 6.88
CA GLU A 93 -0.58 0.44 5.71
C GLU A 93 -1.45 0.93 4.56
N CYS A 94 -0.95 0.71 3.33
CA CYS A 94 -1.54 1.23 2.11
C CYS A 94 -1.62 0.18 1.01
N VAL A 95 -2.66 0.31 0.18
CA VAL A 95 -2.73 -0.30 -1.16
C VAL A 95 -2.95 0.80 -2.16
N SER A 96 -2.17 0.82 -3.21
CA SER A 96 -2.31 1.80 -4.27
C SER A 96 -2.40 1.14 -5.64
N ALA A 97 -3.16 1.76 -6.53
CA ALA A 97 -3.30 1.36 -7.91
C ALA A 97 -3.23 2.58 -8.82
N LEU A 98 -2.37 2.51 -9.83
CA LEU A 98 -2.23 3.55 -10.84
C LEU A 98 -3.11 3.22 -12.04
N HIS A 99 -4.01 4.12 -12.35
CA HIS A 99 -4.92 4.02 -13.47
C HIS A 99 -4.68 5.14 -14.48
N HIS A 100 -5.10 4.92 -15.72
CA HIS A 100 -5.16 5.94 -16.77
C HIS A 100 -6.53 5.96 -17.43
N ASN A 101 -6.88 7.05 -18.12
CA ASN A 101 -8.07 7.05 -18.99
C ASN A 101 -7.76 6.32 -20.31
N LYS A 102 -8.80 6.03 -21.14
CA LYS A 102 -8.64 5.37 -22.44
C LYS A 102 -7.64 6.07 -23.39
N ARG A 103 -7.48 7.40 -23.25
CA ARG A 103 -6.57 8.20 -24.09
C ARG A 103 -5.16 8.29 -23.51
N LYS A 104 -4.91 7.75 -22.31
CA LYS A 104 -3.64 7.84 -21.57
C LYS A 104 -3.19 9.29 -21.32
N THR A 105 -4.14 10.20 -21.13
CA THR A 105 -3.91 11.62 -20.88
C THR A 105 -4.24 12.03 -19.45
N ASN A 106 -4.88 11.16 -18.70
CA ASN A 106 -5.24 11.42 -17.31
C ASN A 106 -4.85 10.21 -16.47
N TYR A 107 -3.82 10.41 -15.66
CA TYR A 107 -3.31 9.41 -14.74
C TYR A 107 -3.73 9.76 -13.33
N HIS A 108 -4.10 8.74 -12.57
CA HIS A 108 -4.48 8.94 -11.17
C HIS A 108 -4.17 7.70 -10.33
N ILE A 109 -3.75 7.96 -9.10
CA ILE A 109 -3.51 6.93 -8.10
C ILE A 109 -4.75 6.80 -7.23
N HIS A 110 -5.29 5.58 -7.11
CA HIS A 110 -6.16 5.19 -6.03
C HIS A 110 -5.28 4.76 -4.85
N LEU A 111 -5.30 5.50 -3.75
CA LEU A 111 -4.55 5.19 -2.53
C LEU A 111 -5.54 4.85 -1.42
N ILE A 112 -5.61 3.57 -1.07
CA ILE A 112 -6.40 3.07 0.07
C ILE A 112 -5.47 2.96 1.28
N PHE A 113 -5.93 3.42 2.44
CA PHE A 113 -5.17 3.37 3.68
C PHE A 113 -6.07 3.11 4.88
N SER A 114 -5.51 2.49 5.92
CA SER A 114 -6.19 2.31 7.20
C SER A 114 -6.12 3.60 8.01
N GLU A 115 -7.19 3.92 8.77
CA GLU A 115 -7.15 5.00 9.76
C GLU A 115 -6.57 4.53 11.10
N ARG A 116 -6.34 3.23 11.25
CA ARG A 116 -5.89 2.61 12.49
C ARG A 116 -4.64 1.78 12.23
N GLU A 117 -3.70 1.88 13.14
CA GLU A 117 -2.64 0.91 13.27
C GLU A 117 -3.23 -0.37 13.87
N LEU A 118 -2.98 -1.53 13.24
CA LEU A 118 -3.18 -2.80 13.91
C LEU A 118 -2.13 -2.85 15.04
N SER A 119 -2.57 -2.72 16.28
CA SER A 119 -1.67 -2.82 17.42
C SER A 119 -0.97 -4.17 17.40
N ALA A 120 0.33 -4.21 17.75
CA ALA A 120 1.17 -5.42 17.82
C ALA A 120 0.52 -6.59 18.60
N LYS A 121 -0.41 -6.30 19.52
CA LYS A 121 -1.21 -7.29 20.26
C LYS A 121 -2.08 -8.20 19.37
N PHE A 122 -2.33 -7.82 18.11
CA PHE A 122 -3.12 -8.64 17.19
C PHE A 122 -2.29 -9.76 16.58
N PHE A 123 -1.02 -9.49 16.29
CA PHE A 123 -0.09 -10.49 15.75
C PHE A 123 0.42 -11.49 16.80
N GLU A 124 0.48 -11.08 18.08
CA GLU A 124 0.90 -11.97 19.18
C GLU A 124 -0.07 -13.11 19.44
N LYS A 125 -1.37 -12.97 19.13
CA LYS A 125 -2.36 -14.03 19.35
C LYS A 125 -2.28 -15.17 18.34
N GLU A 126 -1.81 -14.92 17.11
CA GLU A 126 -1.64 -15.98 16.09
C GLU A 126 -0.36 -16.79 16.31
N VAL A 127 0.73 -16.17 16.77
CA VAL A 127 1.99 -16.86 17.03
C VAL A 127 1.87 -17.92 18.14
N VAL A 128 0.98 -17.71 19.10
CA VAL A 128 0.76 -18.68 20.21
C VAL A 128 -0.05 -19.90 19.78
N GLN A 129 -0.82 -19.83 18.69
CA GLN A 129 -1.63 -20.97 18.22
C GLN A 129 -0.90 -21.90 17.24
N THR A 130 0.24 -21.51 16.69
CA THR A 130 1.02 -22.31 15.72
C THR A 130 2.19 -23.10 16.33
N VAL A 131 2.42 -23.03 17.64
CA VAL A 131 3.57 -23.68 18.31
C VAL A 131 3.19 -24.99 19.01
N THR A 132 2.07 -25.61 18.68
CA THR A 132 1.71 -26.95 19.25
C THR A 132 1.52 -27.99 18.17
N GLU A 133 2.57 -28.30 17.41
CA GLU A 133 2.78 -29.64 16.84
C GLU A 133 4.28 -29.88 16.59
N PRO A 134 4.85 -31.02 17.09
CA PRO A 134 6.24 -31.35 16.84
C PRO A 134 6.33 -32.22 15.58
N SER A 135 6.98 -31.74 14.53
CA SER A 135 7.39 -32.61 13.43
C SER A 135 8.76 -32.26 12.89
N GLU A 136 9.68 -33.17 13.19
CA GLU A 136 10.81 -33.67 12.38
C GLU A 136 11.83 -32.68 11.80
N GLU A 137 13.04 -32.90 12.32
CA GLU A 137 14.32 -32.40 11.82
C GLU A 137 14.48 -32.49 10.29
N ARG A 138 14.73 -31.36 9.63
CA ARG A 138 15.44 -31.34 8.36
C ARG A 138 16.63 -30.38 8.42
N THR A 139 17.76 -30.98 8.16
CA THR A 139 19.13 -30.47 8.09
C THR A 139 19.25 -29.18 7.27
N LEU A 140 19.84 -28.16 7.87
CA LEU A 140 20.18 -26.88 7.24
C LEU A 140 21.42 -27.00 6.37
N GLU A 141 21.30 -26.85 5.07
CA GLU A 141 22.42 -26.51 4.19
C GLU A 141 22.58 -24.99 4.11
N LYS A 142 23.80 -24.53 4.33
CA LYS A 142 24.22 -23.14 4.36
C LYS A 142 24.31 -22.55 2.94
N ILE A 143 23.58 -21.48 2.67
CA ILE A 143 23.77 -20.64 1.48
C ILE A 143 24.56 -19.38 1.86
N PRO A 144 25.60 -18.98 1.09
CA PRO A 144 26.45 -17.83 1.43
C PRO A 144 25.76 -16.49 1.15
N GLN A 145 25.87 -15.58 2.09
CA GLN A 145 25.46 -14.18 1.94
C GLN A 145 26.41 -13.43 1.02
N THR A 146 25.89 -12.77 0.00
CA THR A 146 26.63 -11.74 -0.74
C THR A 146 26.01 -10.37 -0.46
N ASP A 147 26.71 -9.61 0.37
CA ASP A 147 26.47 -8.19 0.60
C ASP A 147 26.80 -7.37 -0.65
N LYS A 148 25.83 -6.65 -1.21
CA LYS A 148 26.07 -5.39 -1.93
C LYS A 148 24.80 -4.54 -1.98
N LYS A 149 24.73 -3.50 -1.14
CA LYS A 149 23.74 -2.41 -1.19
C LYS A 149 24.21 -1.34 -2.21
N PRO A 150 23.37 -0.87 -3.12
CA PRO A 150 23.60 0.37 -3.86
C PRO A 150 23.08 1.58 -3.06
N LYS A 151 23.99 2.28 -2.39
CA LYS A 151 23.69 3.47 -1.55
C LYS A 151 23.51 4.81 -2.31
N GLN A 152 23.65 4.85 -3.64
CA GLN A 152 23.71 6.12 -4.37
C GLN A 152 22.41 6.62 -4.99
N GLU A 153 21.49 5.76 -5.41
CA GLU A 153 20.24 6.21 -6.06
C GLU A 153 19.22 6.83 -5.10
N HIS A 154 19.19 6.38 -3.85
CA HIS A 154 18.23 6.88 -2.86
C HIS A 154 18.45 8.36 -2.46
N ASN A 155 19.66 8.87 -2.58
CA ASN A 155 19.98 10.27 -2.24
C ASN A 155 19.61 11.27 -3.35
N LEU A 156 19.59 10.86 -4.62
CA LEU A 156 19.19 11.72 -5.74
C LEU A 156 17.68 11.99 -5.72
N LEU A 157 16.88 10.98 -5.47
CA LEU A 157 15.41 11.10 -5.36
C LEU A 157 14.98 11.99 -4.18
N LYS A 158 15.66 11.88 -3.03
CA LYS A 158 15.41 12.76 -1.88
C LYS A 158 15.70 14.24 -2.16
N LYS A 159 16.72 14.55 -2.96
CA LYS A 159 17.06 15.93 -3.35
C LYS A 159 16.06 16.54 -4.33
N LEU A 160 15.52 15.75 -5.26
CA LEU A 160 14.52 16.20 -6.24
C LEU A 160 13.15 16.53 -5.61
N ILE A 161 12.76 15.79 -4.59
CA ILE A 161 11.49 16.02 -3.87
C ILE A 161 11.59 17.21 -2.91
N ALA A 162 12.79 17.51 -2.38
CA ALA A 162 12.99 18.59 -1.41
C ALA A 162 13.07 20.00 -2.04
N ASN A 163 13.33 20.13 -3.36
CA ASN A 163 13.48 21.42 -4.02
C ASN A 163 12.90 21.44 -5.46
N PRO A 164 11.58 21.64 -5.63
CA PRO A 164 10.98 21.75 -6.96
C PRO A 164 11.31 23.05 -7.71
N SER A 165 12.01 24.01 -7.08
CA SER A 165 12.26 25.33 -7.65
C SER A 165 13.60 25.49 -8.40
N ALA A 166 14.43 24.48 -8.48
CA ALA A 166 15.79 24.57 -9.04
C ALA A 166 15.91 24.23 -10.55
N GLN A 167 14.79 24.04 -11.27
CA GLN A 167 14.81 23.75 -12.71
C GLN A 167 14.19 24.87 -13.56
N LYS A 168 14.59 26.10 -13.33
CA LYS A 168 14.40 27.18 -14.30
C LYS A 168 15.69 27.99 -14.39
N GLN A 169 16.66 27.51 -15.16
CA GLN A 169 17.73 28.24 -15.82
C GLN A 169 18.65 27.24 -16.54
N GLU A 170 18.37 27.04 -17.79
CA GLU A 170 19.20 27.08 -19.01
C GLU A 170 18.40 26.57 -20.19
#